data_efd7bc8e4b371649e8c1c960fca27a65
#
_entry.id   efd7bc8e4b371649e8c1c960fca27a65
#
_cell.length_a   1.000
_cell.length_b   1.000
_cell.length_c   1.000
_cell.angle_alpha   90.00
_cell.angle_beta   90.00
_cell.angle_gamma   90.00
#
_symmetry.space_group_name_H-M   'P 1'
#
loop_
_entity.id
_entity.type
_entity.pdbx_description
1 polymer ?
#
loop_
_entity_poly.entity_id
_entity_poly.type
_entity_poly.pdbx_seq_one_letter_code
_entity_poly.pdbx_strand_id
1 'polypeptide(L)'
;MNIASRGATMAVDWEQRIDFARLRSERLAKAQAALRASDVGALLLFDQNNIRYVSSTHIGEWARDKSARCVLLPREGDPVLWDFGSAAKHHQLYAPWLPESSWRAGVTSMRGAMPRSTGVPDIMAGKIYGELAERG
;
A
#
# COMPACT_ATOMS: atom_id res chain seq x y z
N MET A 1 14.70 -29.17 -21.75
CA MET A 1 13.99 -28.65 -20.57
C MET A 1 13.47 -29.84 -19.79
N ASN A 2 14.11 -30.14 -18.66
CA ASN A 2 13.83 -31.38 -17.92
C ASN A 2 12.57 -31.22 -17.08
N ILE A 3 11.49 -31.88 -17.48
CA ILE A 3 10.16 -31.79 -16.86
C ILE A 3 10.08 -32.63 -15.57
N ALA A 4 11.04 -33.54 -15.37
CA ALA A 4 11.00 -34.53 -14.27
C ALA A 4 11.15 -33.91 -12.85
N SER A 5 11.67 -32.72 -12.71
CA SER A 5 11.85 -32.07 -11.40
C SER A 5 10.66 -31.20 -10.95
N ARG A 6 9.58 -31.14 -11.71
CA ARG A 6 8.48 -30.19 -11.52
C ARG A 6 7.29 -30.74 -10.73
N GLY A 7 7.30 -32.02 -10.40
CA GLY A 7 6.10 -32.66 -9.86
C GLY A 7 6.09 -32.92 -8.36
N ALA A 8 7.19 -32.71 -7.66
CA ALA A 8 7.35 -33.29 -6.33
C ALA A 8 7.40 -32.27 -5.18
N THR A 9 7.44 -30.98 -5.44
CA THR A 9 7.57 -29.99 -4.37
C THR A 9 6.28 -29.22 -4.19
N MET A 10 5.68 -29.45 -3.05
CA MET A 10 4.48 -28.74 -2.60
C MET A 10 4.63 -27.25 -2.75
N ALA A 11 3.67 -26.59 -3.37
CA ALA A 11 3.32 -25.17 -3.38
C ALA A 11 4.45 -24.09 -3.34
N VAL A 12 5.62 -24.41 -2.80
CA VAL A 12 6.73 -23.46 -2.59
C VAL A 12 7.40 -23.05 -3.90
N ASP A 13 7.41 -23.94 -4.88
CA ASP A 13 8.12 -23.69 -6.15
C ASP A 13 7.43 -22.73 -7.11
N TRP A 14 6.13 -22.52 -6.95
CA TRP A 14 5.41 -21.61 -7.83
C TRP A 14 5.79 -20.14 -7.57
N GLU A 15 6.10 -19.79 -6.33
CA GLU A 15 6.54 -18.45 -5.95
C GLU A 15 7.86 -18.05 -6.62
N GLN A 16 8.77 -19.02 -6.77
CA GLN A 16 10.05 -18.82 -7.44
C GLN A 16 9.92 -18.57 -8.95
N ARG A 17 8.76 -18.87 -9.54
CA ARG A 17 8.49 -18.66 -10.97
C ARG A 17 7.88 -17.30 -11.26
N ILE A 18 7.51 -16.57 -10.22
CA ILE A 18 6.89 -15.24 -10.38
C ILE A 18 7.99 -14.19 -10.32
N ASP A 19 8.09 -13.41 -11.37
CA ASP A 19 8.87 -12.19 -11.34
C ASP A 19 8.07 -11.11 -10.59
N PHE A 20 8.29 -11.06 -9.28
CA PHE A 20 7.60 -10.10 -8.41
C PHE A 20 8.00 -8.65 -8.69
N ALA A 21 9.21 -8.39 -9.19
CA ALA A 21 9.64 -7.04 -9.54
C ALA A 21 8.83 -6.53 -10.73
N ARG A 22 8.73 -7.32 -11.78
CA ARG A 22 7.89 -7.02 -12.94
C ARG A 22 6.42 -6.89 -12.56
N LEU A 23 5.90 -7.82 -11.75
CA LEU A 23 4.50 -7.78 -11.33
C LEU A 23 4.14 -6.50 -10.58
N ARG A 24 5.05 -6.01 -9.71
CA ARG A 24 4.87 -4.74 -8.96
C ARG A 24 4.84 -3.56 -9.91
N SER A 25 5.83 -3.45 -10.79
CA SER A 25 5.93 -2.33 -11.72
C SER A 25 4.74 -2.28 -12.70
N GLU A 26 4.33 -3.43 -13.24
CA GLU A 26 3.19 -3.52 -14.17
C GLU A 26 1.87 -3.12 -13.48
N ARG A 27 1.65 -3.55 -12.23
CA ARG A 27 0.43 -3.20 -11.48
C ARG A 27 0.36 -1.71 -11.16
N LEU A 28 1.45 -1.15 -10.68
CA LEU A 28 1.53 0.28 -10.38
C LEU A 28 1.35 1.11 -11.65
N ALA A 29 2.07 0.78 -12.72
CA ALA A 29 1.97 1.46 -14.00
C ALA A 29 0.55 1.41 -14.58
N LYS A 30 -0.12 0.27 -14.48
CA LYS A 30 -1.51 0.10 -14.94
C LYS A 30 -2.49 0.96 -14.14
N ALA A 31 -2.33 1.00 -12.81
CA ALA A 31 -3.18 1.84 -11.95
C ALA A 31 -2.98 3.32 -12.25
N GLN A 32 -1.74 3.77 -12.41
CA GLN A 32 -1.42 5.15 -12.74
C GLN A 32 -1.86 5.53 -14.15
N ALA A 33 -1.75 4.62 -15.12
CA ALA A 33 -2.25 4.86 -16.48
C ALA A 33 -3.77 5.08 -16.48
N ALA A 34 -4.53 4.29 -15.72
CA ALA A 34 -5.96 4.48 -15.56
C ALA A 34 -6.28 5.82 -14.86
N LEU A 35 -5.50 6.18 -13.85
CA LEU A 35 -5.66 7.46 -13.14
C LEU A 35 -5.36 8.66 -14.05
N ARG A 36 -4.31 8.59 -14.87
CA ARG A 36 -4.00 9.64 -15.86
C ARG A 36 -5.08 9.80 -16.92
N ALA A 37 -5.75 8.70 -17.29
CA ALA A 37 -6.87 8.73 -18.24
C ALA A 37 -8.18 9.24 -17.64
N SER A 38 -8.22 9.55 -16.36
CA SER A 38 -9.39 10.06 -15.64
C SER A 38 -9.21 11.54 -15.24
N ASP A 39 -10.29 12.16 -14.76
CA ASP A 39 -10.26 13.51 -14.23
C ASP A 39 -9.78 13.58 -12.76
N VAL A 40 -9.46 12.42 -12.16
CA VAL A 40 -9.05 12.30 -10.76
C VAL A 40 -7.54 12.54 -10.63
N GLY A 41 -7.12 13.43 -9.74
CA GLY A 41 -5.70 13.77 -9.49
C GLY A 41 -4.94 12.70 -8.71
N ALA A 42 -5.61 12.05 -7.74
CA ALA A 42 -5.05 10.99 -6.91
C ALA A 42 -6.14 10.08 -6.38
N LEU A 43 -5.79 8.86 -5.98
CA LEU A 43 -6.69 7.92 -5.30
C LEU A 43 -6.27 7.73 -3.85
N LEU A 44 -7.21 7.87 -2.93
CA LEU A 44 -7.02 7.50 -1.53
C LEU A 44 -7.65 6.14 -1.28
N LEU A 45 -6.83 5.14 -0.98
CA LEU A 45 -7.19 3.74 -0.89
C LEU A 45 -7.17 3.26 0.56
N PHE A 46 -8.27 2.64 1.01
CA PHE A 46 -8.41 2.05 2.35
C PHE A 46 -8.63 0.53 2.30
N ASP A 47 -9.03 -0.01 1.16
CA ASP A 47 -9.20 -1.45 1.00
C ASP A 47 -7.86 -2.14 0.82
N GLN A 48 -7.67 -3.23 1.58
CA GLN A 48 -6.40 -3.97 1.59
C GLN A 48 -6.00 -4.55 0.22
N ASN A 49 -6.97 -4.97 -0.60
CA ASN A 49 -6.66 -5.54 -1.90
C ASN A 49 -6.17 -4.45 -2.86
N ASN A 50 -6.80 -3.27 -2.79
CA ASN A 50 -6.37 -2.11 -3.56
C ASN A 50 -5.00 -1.60 -3.10
N ILE A 51 -4.78 -1.51 -1.78
CA ILE A 51 -3.47 -1.18 -1.20
C ILE A 51 -2.41 -2.18 -1.67
N ARG A 52 -2.70 -3.49 -1.54
CA ARG A 52 -1.79 -4.54 -2.00
C ARG A 52 -1.55 -4.49 -3.50
N TYR A 53 -2.54 -4.12 -4.29
CA TYR A 53 -2.40 -4.02 -5.74
C TYR A 53 -1.36 -2.96 -6.13
N VAL A 54 -1.43 -1.76 -5.55
CA VAL A 54 -0.58 -0.63 -5.92
C VAL A 54 0.76 -0.60 -5.20
N SER A 55 0.86 -1.19 -4.00
CA SER A 55 2.08 -1.15 -3.17
C SER A 55 2.77 -2.50 -3.00
N SER A 56 2.08 -3.60 -3.29
CA SER A 56 2.48 -4.99 -3.01
C SER A 56 2.80 -5.25 -1.53
N THR A 57 2.21 -4.48 -0.63
CA THR A 57 2.39 -4.63 0.82
C THR A 57 1.18 -5.28 1.47
N HIS A 58 1.41 -6.02 2.55
CA HIS A 58 0.37 -6.70 3.32
C HIS A 58 0.70 -6.64 4.82
N ILE A 59 -0.32 -6.45 5.65
CA ILE A 59 -0.18 -6.27 7.11
C ILE A 59 -0.94 -7.33 7.93
N GLY A 60 -1.25 -8.47 7.31
CA GLY A 60 -1.94 -9.57 7.99
C GLY A 60 -3.35 -9.19 8.46
N GLU A 61 -3.72 -9.60 9.68
CA GLU A 61 -5.05 -9.37 10.22
C GLU A 61 -5.42 -7.89 10.44
N TRP A 62 -4.44 -7.03 10.59
CA TRP A 62 -4.64 -5.57 10.70
C TRP A 62 -5.28 -4.97 9.46
N ALA A 63 -5.20 -5.68 8.34
CA ALA A 63 -5.84 -5.28 7.09
C ALA A 63 -7.37 -5.22 7.16
N ARG A 64 -8.00 -5.80 8.18
CA ARG A 64 -9.44 -5.71 8.43
C ARG A 64 -9.87 -4.36 8.98
N ASP A 65 -8.96 -3.64 9.62
CA ASP A 65 -9.21 -2.29 10.11
C ASP A 65 -8.79 -1.27 9.04
N LYS A 66 -9.77 -0.68 8.38
CA LYS A 66 -9.55 0.30 7.32
C LYS A 66 -8.91 1.59 7.81
N SER A 67 -8.94 1.86 9.11
CA SER A 67 -8.29 3.02 9.71
C SER A 67 -6.80 2.77 10.03
N ALA A 68 -6.38 1.50 10.05
CA ALA A 68 -5.01 1.14 10.37
C ALA A 68 -4.01 1.52 9.28
N ARG A 69 -4.45 1.51 8.03
CA ARG A 69 -3.61 1.81 6.88
C ARG A 69 -4.39 2.46 5.75
N CYS A 70 -3.78 3.43 5.10
CA CYS A 70 -4.26 3.94 3.83
C CYS A 70 -3.09 4.24 2.88
N VAL A 71 -3.41 4.35 1.59
CA VAL A 71 -2.45 4.68 0.55
C VAL A 71 -3.00 5.79 -0.31
N LEU A 72 -2.20 6.81 -0.52
CA LEU A 72 -2.42 7.81 -1.56
C LEU A 72 -1.65 7.38 -2.80
N LEU A 73 -2.35 7.15 -3.89
CA LEU A 73 -1.76 6.88 -5.20
C LEU A 73 -1.87 8.15 -6.06
N PRO A 74 -0.78 8.87 -6.30
CA PRO A 74 -0.76 10.00 -7.22
C PRO A 74 -0.71 9.52 -8.69
N ARG A 75 -1.00 10.43 -9.61
CA ARG A 75 -0.84 10.17 -11.06
C ARG A 75 0.59 9.80 -11.43
N GLU A 76 1.55 10.42 -10.75
CA GLU A 76 2.99 10.25 -10.99
C GLU A 76 3.73 10.00 -9.67
N GLY A 77 4.84 9.29 -9.75
CA GLY A 77 5.68 8.97 -8.60
C GLY A 77 5.20 7.77 -7.78
N ASP A 78 5.77 7.59 -6.63
CA ASP A 78 5.50 6.44 -5.78
C ASP A 78 4.25 6.64 -4.92
N PRO A 79 3.54 5.55 -4.58
CA PRO A 79 2.44 5.60 -3.63
C PRO A 79 2.93 6.00 -2.25
N VAL A 80 2.13 6.75 -1.50
CA VAL A 80 2.42 7.13 -0.11
C VAL A 80 1.53 6.32 0.83
N LEU A 81 2.17 5.62 1.76
CA LEU A 81 1.52 4.75 2.71
C LEU A 81 1.55 5.36 4.11
N TRP A 82 0.39 5.53 4.72
CA TRP A 82 0.26 5.77 6.16
C TRP A 82 0.00 4.45 6.86
N ASP A 83 0.90 4.09 7.73
CA ASP A 83 0.80 2.90 8.57
C ASP A 83 0.59 3.29 10.03
N PHE A 84 0.00 2.41 10.82
CA PHE A 84 -0.28 2.72 12.23
C PHE A 84 1.02 2.87 13.03
N GLY A 85 1.16 4.00 13.70
CA GLY A 85 2.23 4.26 14.67
C GLY A 85 3.63 3.86 14.22
N SER A 86 4.34 3.13 15.05
CA SER A 86 5.71 2.64 14.81
C SER A 86 5.80 1.56 13.73
N ALA A 87 4.67 0.99 13.30
CA ALA A 87 4.67 -0.08 12.30
C ALA A 87 5.16 0.40 10.93
N ALA A 88 5.04 1.68 10.61
CA ALA A 88 5.54 2.25 9.35
C ALA A 88 7.03 1.92 9.14
N LYS A 89 7.87 2.11 10.15
CA LYS A 89 9.30 1.78 10.05
C LYS A 89 9.57 0.29 9.96
N HIS A 90 8.80 -0.51 10.68
CA HIS A 90 8.90 -1.96 10.63
C HIS A 90 8.50 -2.50 9.24
N HIS A 91 7.38 -2.05 8.71
CA HIS A 91 6.90 -2.50 7.40
C HIS A 91 7.79 -2.02 6.25
N GLN A 92 8.43 -0.86 6.38
CA GLN A 92 9.43 -0.38 5.43
C GLN A 92 10.54 -1.41 5.22
N LEU A 93 11.00 -2.08 6.28
CA LEU A 93 12.07 -3.09 6.21
C LEU A 93 11.67 -4.32 5.38
N TYR A 94 10.38 -4.65 5.35
CA TYR A 94 9.87 -5.79 4.58
C TYR A 94 9.45 -5.45 3.16
N ALA A 95 9.51 -4.17 2.78
CA ALA A 95 9.10 -3.71 1.46
C ALA A 95 10.19 -2.84 0.80
N PRO A 96 11.39 -3.39 0.56
CA PRO A 96 12.54 -2.64 0.05
C PRO A 96 12.35 -2.14 -1.40
N TRP A 97 11.27 -2.53 -2.07
CA TRP A 97 10.91 -2.04 -3.40
C TRP A 97 10.20 -0.68 -3.38
N LEU A 98 9.81 -0.18 -2.21
CA LEU A 98 9.26 1.16 -2.03
C LEU A 98 10.31 2.05 -1.35
N PRO A 99 10.52 3.27 -1.85
CA PRO A 99 11.47 4.20 -1.26
C PRO A 99 11.05 4.64 0.15
N GLU A 100 11.98 5.13 0.93
CA GLU A 100 11.70 5.66 2.28
C GLU A 100 10.66 6.78 2.24
N SER A 101 10.67 7.59 1.19
CA SER A 101 9.70 8.67 0.96
C SER A 101 8.25 8.20 0.79
N SER A 102 8.02 6.91 0.55
CA SER A 102 6.67 6.33 0.50
C SER A 102 6.06 6.09 1.87
N TRP A 103 6.82 6.12 2.96
CA TRP A 103 6.36 5.70 4.27
C TRP A 103 6.08 6.87 5.20
N ARG A 104 4.91 6.85 5.83
CA ARG A 104 4.45 7.84 6.81
C ARG A 104 3.88 7.15 8.03
N ALA A 105 4.14 7.71 9.20
CA ALA A 105 3.44 7.34 10.41
C ALA A 105 2.01 7.88 10.36
N GLY A 106 1.05 6.97 10.32
CA GLY A 106 -0.35 7.28 10.49
C GLY A 106 -0.71 7.56 11.94
N VAL A 107 -1.98 7.67 12.19
CA VAL A 107 -2.51 7.78 13.55
C VAL A 107 -2.71 6.38 14.09
N THR A 108 -2.25 6.11 15.31
CA THR A 108 -2.52 4.84 15.98
C THR A 108 -4.02 4.72 16.21
N SER A 109 -4.65 3.72 15.60
CA SER A 109 -6.04 3.40 15.87
C SER A 109 -6.13 2.13 16.71
N MET A 110 -7.04 2.13 17.69
CA MET A 110 -7.47 0.88 18.29
C MET A 110 -8.40 0.16 17.33
N ARG A 111 -8.45 -1.16 17.40
CA ARG A 111 -9.38 -1.95 16.61
C ARG A 111 -10.80 -1.44 16.81
N GLY A 112 -11.47 -1.05 15.75
CA GLY A 112 -12.85 -0.62 15.76
C GLY A 112 -13.08 0.79 15.24
N ALA A 113 -14.34 1.17 15.14
CA ALA A 113 -14.73 2.51 14.71
C ALA A 113 -14.32 3.54 15.77
N MET A 114 -13.49 4.48 15.40
CA MET A 114 -13.14 5.61 16.25
C MET A 114 -14.23 6.67 16.18
N PRO A 115 -14.82 7.07 17.30
CA PRO A 115 -15.76 8.18 17.31
C PRO A 115 -15.07 9.46 16.82
N ARG A 116 -15.80 10.29 16.09
CA ARG A 116 -15.29 11.58 15.62
C ARG A 116 -14.79 12.46 16.77
N SER A 117 -15.37 12.32 17.95
CA SER A 117 -14.96 13.03 19.17
C SER A 117 -13.51 12.80 19.60
N THR A 118 -12.84 11.75 19.09
CA THR A 118 -11.42 11.51 19.37
C THR A 118 -10.47 12.42 18.59
N GLY A 119 -10.96 13.12 17.55
CA GLY A 119 -10.16 13.94 16.65
C GLY A 119 -9.21 13.17 15.73
N VAL A 120 -9.13 11.84 15.86
CA VAL A 120 -8.24 11.00 15.04
C VAL A 120 -8.53 11.11 13.55
N PRO A 121 -9.80 11.09 13.09
CA PRO A 121 -10.10 11.27 11.68
C PRO A 121 -9.64 12.62 11.14
N ASP A 122 -9.77 13.69 11.93
CA ASP A 122 -9.37 15.05 11.52
C ASP A 122 -7.85 15.17 11.43
N ILE A 123 -7.11 14.57 12.37
CA ILE A 123 -5.64 14.50 12.31
C ILE A 123 -5.19 13.74 11.06
N MET A 124 -5.82 12.62 10.74
CA MET A 124 -5.47 11.83 9.56
C MET A 124 -5.79 12.58 8.26
N ALA A 125 -6.95 13.23 8.20
CA ALA A 125 -7.33 14.07 7.08
C ALA A 125 -6.33 15.21 6.86
N GLY A 126 -5.86 15.86 7.93
CA GLY A 126 -4.82 16.89 7.87
C GLY A 126 -3.50 16.37 7.30
N LYS A 127 -3.07 15.17 7.68
CA LYS A 127 -1.85 14.54 7.13
C LYS A 127 -1.99 14.26 5.62
N ILE A 128 -3.12 13.75 5.18
CA ILE A 128 -3.40 13.45 3.77
C ILE A 128 -3.47 14.75 2.96
N TYR A 129 -4.16 15.76 3.50
CA TYR A 129 -4.25 17.07 2.86
C TYR A 129 -2.88 17.75 2.68
N GLY A 130 -2.02 17.68 3.72
CA GLY A 130 -0.65 18.18 3.64
C GLY A 130 0.14 17.53 2.50
N GLU A 131 0.08 16.19 2.40
CA GLU A 131 0.76 15.45 1.32
C GLU A 131 0.24 15.83 -0.07
N LEU A 132 -1.09 16.06 -0.21
CA LEU A 132 -1.68 16.51 -1.47
C LEU A 132 -1.23 17.94 -1.83
N ALA A 133 -1.19 18.85 -0.85
CA ALA A 133 -0.77 20.23 -1.07
C ALA A 133 0.71 20.35 -1.47
N GLU A 134 1.57 19.48 -0.96
CA GLU A 134 2.99 19.43 -1.34
C GLU A 134 3.21 18.93 -2.78
N ARG A 135 2.23 18.23 -3.35
CA ARG A 135 2.32 17.67 -4.71
C ARG A 135 1.67 18.54 -5.80
N GLY A 136 0.91 19.54 -5.42
CA GLY A 136 0.19 20.44 -6.34
C GLY A 136 -1.13 19.84 -6.78
#